data_cecabde8e83741e6236de44177a1c1ef
#
_entry.id   cecabde8e83741e6236de44177a1c1ef
#
_cell.length_a   1.000
_cell.length_b   1.000
_cell.length_c   1.000
_cell.angle_alpha   90.00
_cell.angle_beta   90.00
_cell.angle_gamma   90.00
#
_symmetry.space_group_name_H-M   'P 1'
#
loop_
_entity.id
_entity.type
_entity.pdbx_description
1 polymer ?
#
loop_
_entity_poly.entity_id
_entity_poly.type
_entity_poly.pdbx_seq_one_letter_code
_entity_poly.pdbx_strand_id
1 'polypeptide(L)'
;MRNVRWLATIAVLMAFALGAAACSDVQQDPEPAPGGGETGGETGGASVAQCGDETIVIAVNPWVGAEANANVVKVLMENEMGCTVELQEVNENAQFPGMAAGDIDATLEVWPSGHAADREEYIENDGGVVDGGELGITGNIGWFTPRYVVEEYPQYATWEGFQDDADVFSTAETGDKGRFLGADTTYSIFDEQIIASLGLDLEVVYSGSEAASLSALDNAVANQEPIVMYWWTPQWANAKYDLVEVELPEYTEECADIALNDPEAIGYSCDYADDVLYKAF
;
A
#
# COMPACT_ATOMS: atom_id res chain seq x y z
N MET A 1 -40.78 -46.23 -13.04
CA MET A 1 -41.42 -46.86 -11.85
C MET A 1 -40.90 -46.07 -10.68
N ARG A 2 -41.71 -45.16 -10.29
CA ARG A 2 -42.61 -45.04 -9.12
C ARG A 2 -41.87 -44.63 -7.84
N ASN A 3 -42.03 -43.37 -7.46
CA ASN A 3 -42.68 -42.85 -6.24
C ASN A 3 -41.89 -43.13 -4.92
N VAL A 4 -41.74 -42.23 -3.94
CA VAL A 4 -42.80 -41.55 -3.17
C VAL A 4 -42.17 -40.38 -2.37
N ARG A 5 -42.85 -39.26 -2.38
CA ARG A 5 -42.91 -38.14 -1.43
C ARG A 5 -42.91 -38.55 0.04
N TRP A 6 -42.32 -37.73 0.93
CA TRP A 6 -42.95 -37.42 2.22
C TRP A 6 -42.51 -36.05 2.71
N LEU A 7 -43.53 -35.22 2.91
CA LEU A 7 -43.55 -33.93 3.62
C LEU A 7 -43.63 -34.20 5.12
N ALA A 8 -42.94 -33.38 5.90
CA ALA A 8 -43.39 -33.12 7.27
C ALA A 8 -42.98 -31.71 7.70
N THR A 9 -43.95 -30.82 7.70
CA THR A 9 -44.02 -29.51 8.36
C THR A 9 -44.13 -29.71 9.86
N ILE A 10 -43.31 -28.97 10.65
CA ILE A 10 -43.68 -28.64 12.04
C ILE A 10 -43.35 -27.16 12.26
N ALA A 11 -44.41 -26.35 12.36
CA ALA A 11 -44.39 -25.01 12.93
C ALA A 11 -44.48 -25.12 14.44
N VAL A 12 -43.62 -24.40 15.16
CA VAL A 12 -43.82 -24.10 16.57
C VAL A 12 -43.68 -22.60 16.78
N LEU A 13 -44.81 -21.97 16.93
CA LEU A 13 -45.01 -20.64 17.52
C LEU A 13 -44.81 -20.75 19.03
N MET A 14 -43.94 -19.94 19.63
CA MET A 14 -44.06 -19.53 21.02
C MET A 14 -43.72 -18.05 21.12
N ALA A 15 -44.81 -17.30 21.35
CA ALA A 15 -44.78 -15.94 21.86
C ALA A 15 -44.48 -15.98 23.38
N PHE A 16 -43.55 -15.14 23.82
CA PHE A 16 -43.52 -14.72 25.22
C PHE A 16 -43.34 -13.20 25.33
N ALA A 17 -44.17 -12.67 26.19
CA ALA A 17 -44.47 -11.28 26.37
C ALA A 17 -43.46 -10.54 27.27
N LEU A 18 -43.32 -9.25 26.99
CA LEU A 18 -43.26 -8.08 27.89
C LEU A 18 -42.57 -8.26 29.26
N GLY A 19 -41.43 -7.56 29.40
CA GLY A 19 -40.91 -7.13 30.69
C GLY A 19 -40.34 -5.72 30.54
N ALA A 20 -41.21 -4.70 30.71
CA ALA A 20 -40.79 -3.32 30.88
C ALA A 20 -40.24 -3.17 32.32
N ALA A 21 -39.01 -2.72 32.45
CA ALA A 21 -38.52 -2.14 33.70
C ALA A 21 -38.05 -0.71 33.39
N ALA A 22 -38.91 0.23 33.74
CA ALA A 22 -38.62 1.63 33.87
C ALA A 22 -37.68 1.82 35.07
N CYS A 23 -36.60 2.56 34.88
CA CYS A 23 -35.96 3.31 35.95
C CYS A 23 -36.03 4.76 35.58
N SER A 24 -36.89 5.44 36.30
CA SER A 24 -37.17 6.85 36.30
C SER A 24 -36.07 7.63 37.00
N ASP A 25 -35.87 8.84 36.44
CA ASP A 25 -35.65 10.10 37.12
C ASP A 25 -34.49 10.27 38.12
N VAL A 26 -33.59 11.12 37.75
CA VAL A 26 -33.27 12.30 38.56
C VAL A 26 -33.02 13.49 37.63
N GLN A 27 -34.07 14.23 37.38
CA GLN A 27 -34.05 15.60 36.94
C GLN A 27 -33.85 16.46 38.18
N GLN A 28 -32.76 17.18 38.26
CA GLN A 28 -32.56 18.31 39.15
C GLN A 28 -32.03 19.48 38.34
N ASP A 29 -32.97 20.32 37.91
CA ASP A 29 -32.70 21.68 37.47
C ASP A 29 -32.18 22.51 38.64
N PRO A 30 -31.10 23.25 38.51
CA PRO A 30 -30.87 24.42 39.37
C PRO A 30 -31.46 25.67 38.72
N GLU A 31 -32.22 26.38 39.50
CA GLU A 31 -32.79 27.70 39.24
C GLU A 31 -31.78 28.72 38.71
N PRO A 32 -32.19 29.66 37.83
CA PRO A 32 -31.28 30.66 37.27
C PRO A 32 -31.07 31.82 38.25
N ALA A 33 -29.84 32.09 38.58
CA ALA A 33 -29.42 33.34 39.21
C ALA A 33 -29.35 34.48 38.17
N PRO A 34 -29.73 35.72 38.50
CA PRO A 34 -29.83 36.82 37.55
C PRO A 34 -28.51 37.57 37.38
N GLY A 35 -28.16 37.80 36.14
CA GLY A 35 -27.45 38.99 35.70
C GLY A 35 -25.93 38.94 35.64
N GLY A 36 -25.39 39.06 34.45
CA GLY A 36 -24.02 39.54 34.23
C GLY A 36 -23.44 39.13 32.88
N GLY A 37 -23.49 40.01 31.90
CA GLY A 37 -22.48 40.21 30.88
C GLY A 37 -22.44 39.19 29.75
N GLU A 38 -23.05 39.56 28.63
CA GLU A 38 -22.68 39.05 27.30
C GLU A 38 -21.20 39.30 27.05
N THR A 39 -20.38 38.25 27.12
CA THR A 39 -19.17 38.15 26.33
C THR A 39 -19.40 37.01 25.36
N GLY A 40 -19.69 37.38 24.11
CA GLY A 40 -19.73 36.45 22.98
C GLY A 40 -18.39 35.73 22.89
N GLY A 41 -18.34 34.50 23.36
CA GLY A 41 -17.30 33.55 23.02
C GLY A 41 -17.64 33.04 21.63
N GLU A 42 -17.13 33.68 20.59
CA GLU A 42 -16.94 33.03 19.29
C GLU A 42 -16.11 31.79 19.57
N THR A 43 -16.76 30.65 19.64
CA THR A 43 -16.10 29.39 19.31
C THR A 43 -15.71 29.53 17.83
N GLY A 44 -14.47 29.97 17.60
CA GLY A 44 -13.87 29.95 16.28
C GLY A 44 -13.82 28.51 15.80
N GLY A 45 -14.89 28.07 15.16
CA GLY A 45 -14.84 26.96 14.23
C GLY A 45 -13.85 27.40 13.16
N ALA A 46 -12.72 26.69 13.03
CA ALA A 46 -11.83 26.88 11.90
C ALA A 46 -12.72 26.74 10.65
N SER A 47 -12.88 27.84 9.90
CA SER A 47 -13.60 27.76 8.63
C SER A 47 -12.74 26.85 7.74
N VAL A 48 -13.32 25.72 7.34
CA VAL A 48 -12.70 24.87 6.34
C VAL A 48 -12.49 25.74 5.09
N ALA A 49 -11.27 25.74 4.56
CA ALA A 49 -10.98 26.47 3.33
C ALA A 49 -11.90 25.93 2.23
N GLN A 50 -12.51 26.85 1.47
CA GLN A 50 -13.34 26.46 0.34
C GLN A 50 -12.49 26.50 -0.93
N CYS A 51 -12.68 25.52 -1.79
CA CYS A 51 -12.07 25.51 -3.10
C CYS A 51 -12.67 26.56 -4.01
N GLY A 52 -11.88 27.04 -4.98
CA GLY A 52 -12.36 27.83 -6.10
C GLY A 52 -13.14 27.00 -7.13
N ASP A 53 -13.36 27.58 -8.30
CA ASP A 53 -14.06 26.92 -9.42
C ASP A 53 -13.15 25.96 -10.22
N GLU A 54 -11.88 25.84 -9.88
CA GLU A 54 -10.90 25.02 -10.58
C GLU A 54 -11.02 23.54 -10.14
N THR A 55 -10.79 22.66 -11.10
CA THR A 55 -10.72 21.22 -10.82
C THR A 55 -9.35 20.90 -10.25
N ILE A 56 -9.30 20.14 -9.17
CA ILE A 56 -8.07 19.64 -8.55
C ILE A 56 -7.82 18.23 -9.07
N VAL A 57 -6.65 18.01 -9.69
CA VAL A 57 -6.22 16.75 -10.27
C VAL A 57 -5.28 16.04 -9.30
N ILE A 58 -5.70 14.90 -8.77
CA ILE A 58 -4.90 14.07 -7.87
C ILE A 58 -4.37 12.85 -8.63
N ALA A 59 -3.06 12.66 -8.62
CA ALA A 59 -2.42 11.47 -9.15
C ALA A 59 -2.81 10.22 -8.35
N VAL A 60 -3.06 9.12 -9.05
CA VAL A 60 -3.29 7.80 -8.47
C VAL A 60 -2.30 6.83 -9.08
N ASN A 61 -1.36 6.37 -8.27
CA ASN A 61 -0.43 5.35 -8.68
C ASN A 61 -1.12 3.97 -8.74
N PRO A 62 -0.61 3.01 -9.56
CA PRO A 62 -1.34 1.80 -9.92
C PRO A 62 -1.28 0.70 -8.84
N TRP A 63 -1.60 1.07 -7.60
CA TRP A 63 -1.79 0.13 -6.48
C TRP A 63 -2.90 0.59 -5.53
N VAL A 64 -3.49 -0.38 -4.83
CA VAL A 64 -4.71 -0.18 -4.05
C VAL A 64 -4.56 0.82 -2.89
N GLY A 65 -3.37 0.98 -2.32
CA GLY A 65 -3.08 1.95 -1.27
C GLY A 65 -3.27 3.38 -1.76
N ALA A 66 -2.62 3.73 -2.87
CA ALA A 66 -2.74 5.04 -3.52
C ALA A 66 -4.18 5.33 -3.95
N GLU A 67 -4.86 4.34 -4.55
CA GLU A 67 -6.27 4.48 -4.93
C GLU A 67 -7.16 4.76 -3.71
N ALA A 68 -6.97 4.04 -2.61
CA ALA A 68 -7.73 4.25 -1.38
C ALA A 68 -7.49 5.64 -0.79
N ASN A 69 -6.22 6.08 -0.68
CA ASN A 69 -5.85 7.39 -0.16
C ASN A 69 -6.45 8.52 -1.01
N ALA A 70 -6.32 8.45 -2.32
CA ALA A 70 -6.86 9.44 -3.24
C ALA A 70 -8.39 9.53 -3.18
N ASN A 71 -9.10 8.40 -3.12
CA ASN A 71 -10.56 8.39 -3.01
C ASN A 71 -11.04 8.95 -1.67
N VAL A 72 -10.37 8.66 -0.55
CA VAL A 72 -10.73 9.24 0.75
C VAL A 72 -10.58 10.76 0.73
N VAL A 73 -9.46 11.28 0.21
CA VAL A 73 -9.22 12.72 0.13
C VAL A 73 -10.20 13.38 -0.83
N LYS A 74 -10.46 12.80 -2.01
CA LYS A 74 -11.48 13.27 -2.96
C LYS A 74 -12.83 13.45 -2.28
N VAL A 75 -13.33 12.43 -1.58
CA VAL A 75 -14.64 12.48 -0.91
C VAL A 75 -14.69 13.57 0.15
N LEU A 76 -13.62 13.74 0.94
CA LEU A 76 -13.53 14.80 1.95
C LEU A 76 -13.51 16.20 1.31
N MET A 77 -12.71 16.40 0.28
CA MET A 77 -12.62 17.69 -0.42
C MET A 77 -13.95 18.08 -1.10
N GLU A 78 -14.60 17.13 -1.76
CA GLU A 78 -15.88 17.39 -2.42
C GLU A 78 -17.01 17.68 -1.42
N ASN A 79 -17.11 16.91 -0.33
CA ASN A 79 -18.21 17.04 0.61
C ASN A 79 -18.04 18.17 1.63
N GLU A 80 -16.81 18.39 2.12
CA GLU A 80 -16.56 19.34 3.21
C GLU A 80 -16.07 20.70 2.71
N MET A 81 -15.39 20.72 1.54
CA MET A 81 -14.77 21.92 1.00
C MET A 81 -15.44 22.44 -0.27
N GLY A 82 -16.31 21.63 -0.91
CA GLY A 82 -16.99 21.99 -2.14
C GLY A 82 -16.09 22.01 -3.37
N CYS A 83 -14.97 21.28 -3.34
CA CYS A 83 -14.05 21.16 -4.45
C CYS A 83 -14.64 20.32 -5.59
N THR A 84 -14.10 20.50 -6.80
CA THR A 84 -14.22 19.52 -7.89
C THR A 84 -12.90 18.76 -7.96
N VAL A 85 -12.92 17.44 -7.78
CA VAL A 85 -11.69 16.61 -7.76
C VAL A 85 -11.74 15.56 -8.87
N GLU A 86 -10.70 15.53 -9.70
CA GLU A 86 -10.44 14.50 -10.69
C GLU A 86 -9.30 13.56 -10.20
N LEU A 87 -9.49 12.26 -10.36
CA LEU A 87 -8.45 11.27 -10.08
C LEU A 87 -7.85 10.84 -11.42
N GLN A 88 -6.54 10.99 -11.57
CA GLN A 88 -5.81 10.63 -12.77
C GLN A 88 -4.83 9.48 -12.48
N GLU A 89 -5.06 8.34 -13.13
CA GLU A 89 -4.10 7.23 -13.06
C GLU A 89 -2.81 7.60 -13.77
N VAL A 90 -1.70 7.48 -13.05
CA VAL A 90 -0.35 7.73 -13.56
C VAL A 90 0.63 6.71 -12.97
N ASN A 91 1.69 6.39 -13.70
CA ASN A 91 2.82 5.70 -13.09
C ASN A 91 3.66 6.67 -12.25
N GLU A 92 4.46 6.14 -11.33
CA GLU A 92 5.28 6.95 -10.44
C GLU A 92 6.21 7.93 -11.17
N ASN A 93 6.82 7.52 -12.28
CA ASN A 93 7.76 8.34 -13.03
C ASN A 93 7.10 9.57 -13.68
N ALA A 94 5.77 9.59 -13.84
CA ALA A 94 5.04 10.68 -14.45
C ALA A 94 4.51 11.72 -13.45
N GLN A 95 4.43 11.38 -12.15
CA GLN A 95 3.79 12.23 -11.14
C GLN A 95 4.53 13.54 -10.90
N PHE A 96 5.85 13.51 -10.72
CA PHE A 96 6.64 14.73 -10.46
C PHE A 96 6.71 15.66 -11.67
N PRO A 97 7.07 15.18 -12.88
CA PRO A 97 6.97 16.00 -14.09
C PRO A 97 5.57 16.57 -14.32
N GLY A 98 4.51 15.80 -14.05
CA GLY A 98 3.13 16.24 -14.19
C GLY A 98 2.77 17.36 -13.22
N MET A 99 3.22 17.29 -11.96
CA MET A 99 3.04 18.37 -10.97
C MET A 99 3.84 19.61 -11.37
N ALA A 100 5.10 19.47 -11.76
CA ALA A 100 5.92 20.58 -12.21
C ALA A 100 5.37 21.29 -13.47
N ALA A 101 4.66 20.56 -14.33
CA ALA A 101 3.98 21.12 -15.50
C ALA A 101 2.63 21.76 -15.17
N GLY A 102 2.05 21.50 -13.99
CA GLY A 102 0.72 21.94 -13.59
C GLY A 102 -0.41 21.10 -14.21
N ASP A 103 -0.13 19.88 -14.67
CA ASP A 103 -1.12 18.93 -15.18
C ASP A 103 -1.70 18.07 -14.02
N ILE A 104 -0.99 17.98 -12.91
CA ILE A 104 -1.34 17.28 -11.67
C ILE A 104 -1.15 18.26 -10.51
N ASP A 105 -2.11 18.33 -9.60
CA ASP A 105 -2.04 19.21 -8.43
C ASP A 105 -1.45 18.52 -7.19
N ALA A 106 -1.63 17.20 -7.05
CA ALA A 106 -1.14 16.47 -5.90
C ALA A 106 -0.90 14.99 -6.18
N THR A 107 0.05 14.40 -5.43
CA THR A 107 0.16 12.96 -5.18
C THR A 107 0.12 12.72 -3.67
N LEU A 108 -0.59 11.67 -3.25
CA LEU A 108 -0.83 11.42 -1.82
C LEU A 108 0.03 10.31 -1.23
N GLU A 109 0.75 9.59 -2.07
CA GLU A 109 1.56 8.45 -1.63
C GLU A 109 2.84 8.37 -2.46
N VAL A 110 3.93 8.90 -1.91
CA VAL A 110 5.27 8.81 -2.49
C VAL A 110 6.14 7.91 -1.61
N TRP A 111 6.79 6.96 -2.23
CA TRP A 111 7.76 6.04 -1.62
C TRP A 111 9.18 6.57 -1.87
N PRO A 112 9.85 7.16 -0.85
CA PRO A 112 11.10 7.89 -1.02
C PRO A 112 12.23 7.11 -1.67
N SER A 113 12.35 5.82 -1.37
CA SER A 113 13.47 4.98 -1.86
C SER A 113 13.53 4.88 -3.40
N GLY A 114 12.37 4.93 -4.07
CA GLY A 114 12.28 4.93 -5.52
C GLY A 114 12.44 6.31 -6.18
N HIS A 115 12.36 7.41 -5.40
CA HIS A 115 12.20 8.78 -5.90
C HIS A 115 13.20 9.79 -5.36
N ALA A 116 14.38 9.35 -4.92
CA ALA A 116 15.38 10.27 -4.38
C ALA A 116 15.82 11.33 -5.40
N ALA A 117 16.03 10.94 -6.65
CA ALA A 117 16.40 11.86 -7.72
C ALA A 117 15.27 12.85 -8.08
N ASP A 118 14.02 12.37 -8.14
CA ASP A 118 12.86 13.24 -8.38
C ASP A 118 12.66 14.23 -7.22
N ARG A 119 12.85 13.79 -5.98
CA ARG A 119 12.81 14.65 -4.80
C ARG A 119 13.87 15.75 -4.88
N GLU A 120 15.11 15.40 -5.22
CA GLU A 120 16.19 16.38 -5.42
C GLU A 120 15.84 17.37 -6.53
N GLU A 121 15.41 16.89 -7.72
CA GLU A 121 15.12 17.73 -8.87
C GLU A 121 13.92 18.64 -8.65
N TYR A 122 12.77 18.10 -8.22
CA TYR A 122 11.50 18.80 -8.23
C TYR A 122 11.15 19.50 -6.91
N ILE A 123 11.67 19.03 -5.78
CA ILE A 123 11.37 19.61 -4.45
C ILE A 123 12.55 20.43 -3.93
N GLU A 124 13.76 19.84 -3.84
CA GLU A 124 14.90 20.48 -3.17
C GLU A 124 15.58 21.55 -4.04
N ASN A 125 15.57 21.38 -5.38
CA ASN A 125 16.13 22.33 -6.35
C ASN A 125 15.09 23.29 -6.95
N ASP A 126 13.98 23.55 -6.22
CA ASP A 126 12.91 24.48 -6.65
C ASP A 126 12.29 24.10 -8.02
N GLY A 127 12.15 22.81 -8.30
CA GLY A 127 11.54 22.29 -9.53
C GLY A 127 10.02 22.45 -9.62
N GLY A 128 9.39 23.17 -8.68
CA GLY A 128 7.98 23.56 -8.73
C GLY A 128 7.05 22.61 -7.96
N VAL A 129 7.59 21.60 -7.27
CA VAL A 129 6.81 20.69 -6.42
C VAL A 129 7.11 20.98 -4.95
N VAL A 130 6.10 20.92 -4.11
CA VAL A 130 6.18 21.18 -2.67
C VAL A 130 6.02 19.89 -1.89
N ASP A 131 6.89 19.68 -0.89
CA ASP A 131 6.73 18.60 0.09
C ASP A 131 5.50 18.85 0.96
N GLY A 132 4.50 17.99 0.84
CA GLY A 132 3.25 18.06 1.59
C GLY A 132 3.31 17.42 2.98
N GLY A 133 4.48 16.99 3.41
CA GLY A 133 4.71 16.32 4.69
C GLY A 133 4.33 14.84 4.69
N GLU A 134 4.67 14.18 5.78
CA GLU A 134 4.48 12.75 5.96
C GLU A 134 3.00 12.33 5.84
N LEU A 135 2.75 11.19 5.21
CA LEU A 135 1.44 10.55 5.17
C LEU A 135 1.06 9.93 6.52
N GLY A 136 2.05 9.68 7.38
CA GLY A 136 1.89 9.02 8.68
C GLY A 136 1.93 7.49 8.61
N ILE A 137 2.48 6.97 7.53
CA ILE A 137 2.68 5.53 7.28
C ILE A 137 4.16 5.32 6.97
N THR A 138 4.77 4.32 7.61
CA THR A 138 6.07 3.81 7.18
C THR A 138 5.83 2.56 6.35
N GLY A 139 6.32 2.57 5.13
CA GLY A 139 6.32 1.45 4.21
C GLY A 139 7.62 0.66 4.33
N ASN A 140 7.53 -0.62 4.06
CA ASN A 140 8.68 -1.50 3.91
C ASN A 140 8.49 -2.31 2.64
N ILE A 141 9.44 -2.21 1.73
CA ILE A 141 9.53 -3.02 0.51
C ILE A 141 10.46 -4.17 0.81
N GLY A 142 10.22 -5.33 0.22
CA GLY A 142 11.09 -6.49 0.41
C GLY A 142 10.72 -7.65 -0.49
N TRP A 143 11.37 -8.76 -0.26
CA TRP A 143 11.10 -10.05 -0.89
C TRP A 143 10.25 -10.90 0.02
N PHE A 144 9.13 -11.40 -0.49
CA PHE A 144 8.20 -12.16 0.32
C PHE A 144 7.90 -13.53 -0.30
N THR A 145 7.68 -14.50 0.57
CA THR A 145 7.27 -15.86 0.21
C THR A 145 6.20 -16.35 1.20
N PRO A 146 5.25 -17.23 0.80
CA PRO A 146 4.31 -17.81 1.75
C PRO A 146 4.99 -18.65 2.82
N ARG A 147 4.47 -18.62 4.05
CA ARG A 147 5.06 -19.35 5.19
C ARG A 147 5.25 -20.84 4.92
N TYR A 148 4.32 -21.50 4.22
CA TYR A 148 4.46 -22.93 3.90
C TYR A 148 5.73 -23.23 3.10
N VAL A 149 6.24 -22.26 2.31
CA VAL A 149 7.48 -22.43 1.54
C VAL A 149 8.68 -22.52 2.49
N VAL A 150 8.79 -21.61 3.46
CA VAL A 150 9.92 -21.65 4.43
C VAL A 150 9.74 -22.76 5.49
N GLU A 151 8.54 -23.26 5.70
CA GLU A 151 8.32 -24.45 6.53
C GLU A 151 8.81 -25.72 5.84
N GLU A 152 8.62 -25.82 4.52
CA GLU A 152 9.09 -26.95 3.71
C GLU A 152 10.57 -26.83 3.34
N TYR A 153 11.01 -25.58 3.04
CA TYR A 153 12.37 -25.24 2.59
C TYR A 153 12.95 -24.10 3.46
N PRO A 154 13.40 -24.38 4.70
CA PRO A 154 13.84 -23.36 5.65
C PRO A 154 14.99 -22.47 5.19
N GLN A 155 15.80 -22.93 4.22
CA GLN A 155 16.90 -22.14 3.63
C GLN A 155 16.41 -20.87 2.92
N TYR A 156 15.19 -20.83 2.41
CA TYR A 156 14.65 -19.67 1.69
C TYR A 156 14.05 -18.60 2.63
N ALA A 157 14.25 -18.73 3.93
CA ALA A 157 13.98 -17.65 4.87
C ALA A 157 15.02 -16.51 4.74
N THR A 158 16.18 -16.78 4.14
CA THR A 158 17.24 -15.81 3.92
C THR A 158 17.77 -15.90 2.48
N TRP A 159 18.44 -14.85 2.02
CA TRP A 159 18.95 -14.75 0.66
C TRP A 159 20.01 -15.80 0.29
N GLU A 160 20.77 -16.29 1.27
CA GLU A 160 21.80 -17.32 1.02
C GLU A 160 21.20 -18.62 0.47
N GLY A 161 19.96 -18.92 0.81
CA GLY A 161 19.27 -20.10 0.30
C GLY A 161 19.06 -20.09 -1.21
N PHE A 162 19.10 -18.94 -1.84
CA PHE A 162 18.92 -18.80 -3.28
C PHE A 162 20.23 -18.76 -4.08
N GLN A 163 21.42 -18.89 -3.44
CA GLN A 163 22.70 -18.81 -4.14
C GLN A 163 23.02 -20.09 -4.92
N ASP A 164 22.77 -21.25 -4.33
CA ASP A 164 23.23 -22.53 -4.88
C ASP A 164 22.13 -23.32 -5.60
N ASP A 165 20.89 -23.11 -5.22
CA ASP A 165 19.73 -23.87 -5.70
C ASP A 165 18.44 -23.09 -5.45
N ALA A 166 17.78 -22.69 -6.51
CA ALA A 166 16.45 -22.11 -6.49
C ALA A 166 15.46 -22.87 -7.39
N ASP A 167 15.76 -24.11 -7.74
CA ASP A 167 15.03 -24.95 -8.69
C ASP A 167 13.53 -25.09 -8.32
N VAL A 168 13.20 -25.09 -7.01
CA VAL A 168 11.80 -25.19 -6.56
C VAL A 168 10.93 -24.03 -7.02
N PHE A 169 11.53 -22.89 -7.35
CA PHE A 169 10.87 -21.71 -7.91
C PHE A 169 10.91 -21.66 -9.43
N SER A 170 11.57 -22.62 -10.09
CA SER A 170 11.75 -22.61 -11.54
C SER A 170 10.40 -22.75 -12.28
N THR A 171 10.35 -22.15 -13.45
CA THR A 171 9.19 -22.20 -14.33
C THR A 171 9.61 -22.51 -15.76
N ALA A 172 8.63 -22.76 -16.63
CA ALA A 172 8.93 -22.95 -18.06
C ALA A 172 9.57 -21.70 -18.72
N GLU A 173 9.41 -20.53 -18.12
CA GLU A 173 9.96 -19.27 -18.60
C GLU A 173 11.42 -19.08 -18.17
N THR A 174 11.76 -19.45 -16.94
CA THR A 174 13.10 -19.26 -16.35
C THR A 174 14.05 -20.46 -16.55
N GLY A 175 13.52 -21.59 -17.02
CA GLY A 175 14.32 -22.80 -17.27
C GLY A 175 14.88 -23.40 -15.99
N ASP A 176 16.22 -23.41 -15.87
CA ASP A 176 16.92 -23.99 -14.72
C ASP A 176 17.04 -23.01 -13.54
N LYS A 177 16.68 -21.73 -13.72
CA LYS A 177 16.71 -20.72 -12.66
C LYS A 177 15.39 -20.61 -11.92
N GLY A 178 15.43 -20.30 -10.65
CA GLY A 178 14.24 -19.92 -9.90
C GLY A 178 13.64 -18.63 -10.43
N ARG A 179 12.29 -18.56 -10.49
CA ARG A 179 11.59 -17.32 -10.83
C ARG A 179 11.47 -16.43 -9.59
N PHE A 180 12.01 -15.22 -9.68
CA PHE A 180 11.62 -14.12 -8.82
C PHE A 180 10.51 -13.32 -9.50
N LEU A 181 9.34 -13.20 -8.88
CA LEU A 181 8.23 -12.44 -9.44
C LEU A 181 8.38 -10.96 -9.08
N GLY A 182 8.95 -10.17 -9.99
CA GLY A 182 8.93 -8.72 -9.92
C GLY A 182 7.51 -8.17 -10.15
N ALA A 183 7.26 -6.96 -9.67
CA ALA A 183 5.98 -6.30 -9.87
C ALA A 183 5.94 -5.50 -11.19
N ASP A 184 5.66 -4.21 -11.16
CA ASP A 184 5.80 -3.33 -12.33
C ASP A 184 7.21 -2.75 -12.39
N THR A 185 7.77 -2.63 -13.59
CA THR A 185 9.13 -2.13 -13.83
C THR A 185 9.33 -0.66 -13.43
N THR A 186 8.25 0.07 -13.13
CA THR A 186 8.35 1.46 -12.67
C THR A 186 8.67 1.58 -11.18
N TYR A 187 8.45 0.52 -10.37
CA TYR A 187 8.72 0.53 -8.94
C TYR A 187 9.48 -0.72 -8.40
N SER A 188 9.45 -1.87 -9.09
CA SER A 188 10.28 -3.05 -8.79
C SER A 188 11.61 -2.91 -9.55
N ILE A 189 12.51 -2.03 -9.07
CA ILE A 189 13.65 -1.53 -9.85
C ILE A 189 15.02 -2.03 -9.40
N PHE A 190 15.13 -2.63 -8.19
CA PHE A 190 16.42 -3.07 -7.65
C PHE A 190 16.63 -4.58 -7.66
N ASP A 191 15.59 -5.37 -7.93
CA ASP A 191 15.61 -6.83 -7.79
C ASP A 191 16.67 -7.51 -8.66
N GLU A 192 16.82 -7.08 -9.93
CA GLU A 192 17.85 -7.63 -10.83
C GLU A 192 19.27 -7.35 -10.32
N GLN A 193 19.48 -6.18 -9.70
CA GLN A 193 20.78 -5.81 -9.13
C GLN A 193 21.08 -6.63 -7.88
N ILE A 194 20.09 -6.81 -6.99
CA ILE A 194 20.21 -7.66 -5.79
C ILE A 194 20.57 -9.09 -6.18
N ILE A 195 19.85 -9.67 -7.14
CA ILE A 195 20.10 -11.02 -7.66
C ILE A 195 21.52 -11.15 -8.21
N ALA A 196 21.92 -10.19 -9.06
CA ALA A 196 23.25 -10.22 -9.68
C ALA A 196 24.39 -10.02 -8.66
N SER A 197 24.23 -9.08 -7.72
CA SER A 197 25.25 -8.74 -6.75
C SER A 197 25.48 -9.83 -5.71
N LEU A 198 24.39 -10.48 -5.27
CA LEU A 198 24.46 -11.59 -4.32
C LEU A 198 24.72 -12.94 -4.99
N GLY A 199 24.74 -12.98 -6.33
CA GLY A 199 24.97 -14.21 -7.09
C GLY A 199 23.88 -15.25 -6.89
N LEU A 200 22.60 -14.81 -6.86
CA LEU A 200 21.48 -15.69 -6.63
C LEU A 200 21.07 -16.43 -7.90
N ASP A 201 20.64 -17.66 -7.78
CA ASP A 201 20.15 -18.47 -8.90
C ASP A 201 18.70 -18.19 -9.25
N LEU A 202 18.39 -16.91 -9.37
CA LEU A 202 17.06 -16.38 -9.69
C LEU A 202 17.08 -15.61 -11.02
N GLU A 203 15.90 -15.52 -11.64
CA GLU A 203 15.63 -14.67 -12.79
C GLU A 203 14.35 -13.87 -12.52
N VAL A 204 14.40 -12.54 -12.73
CA VAL A 204 13.23 -11.67 -12.53
C VAL A 204 12.27 -11.84 -13.71
N VAL A 205 11.03 -12.13 -13.37
CA VAL A 205 9.89 -12.12 -14.30
C VAL A 205 8.88 -11.11 -13.79
N TYR A 206 8.70 -10.03 -14.53
CA TYR A 206 7.80 -8.96 -14.11
C TYR A 206 6.34 -9.31 -14.36
N SER A 207 5.51 -9.18 -13.34
CA SER A 207 4.05 -9.36 -13.44
C SER A 207 3.35 -8.21 -14.18
N GLY A 208 3.95 -7.01 -14.13
CA GLY A 208 3.48 -5.78 -14.76
C GLY A 208 2.39 -5.02 -14.00
N SER A 209 1.91 -5.52 -12.85
CA SER A 209 0.96 -4.80 -11.98
C SER A 209 0.75 -5.50 -10.64
N GLU A 210 0.31 -4.75 -9.62
CA GLU A 210 -0.11 -5.31 -8.33
C GLU A 210 -1.19 -6.42 -8.51
N ALA A 211 -2.18 -6.17 -9.36
CA ALA A 211 -3.26 -7.13 -9.60
C ALA A 211 -2.75 -8.45 -10.20
N ALA A 212 -1.75 -8.39 -11.08
CA ALA A 212 -1.14 -9.59 -11.65
C ALA A 212 -0.28 -10.33 -10.62
N SER A 213 0.47 -9.61 -9.77
CA SER A 213 1.21 -10.18 -8.64
C SER A 213 0.27 -10.90 -7.67
N LEU A 214 -0.85 -10.26 -7.30
CA LEU A 214 -1.88 -10.86 -6.45
C LEU A 214 -2.50 -12.11 -7.07
N SER A 215 -2.75 -12.10 -8.38
CA SER A 215 -3.28 -13.28 -9.08
C SER A 215 -2.28 -14.43 -9.07
N ALA A 216 -1.00 -14.16 -9.24
CA ALA A 216 0.06 -15.16 -9.16
C ALA A 216 0.18 -15.73 -7.75
N LEU A 217 0.13 -14.86 -6.73
CA LEU A 217 0.15 -15.27 -5.32
C LEU A 217 -1.08 -16.12 -4.95
N ASP A 218 -2.30 -15.72 -5.36
CA ASP A 218 -3.52 -16.50 -5.16
C ASP A 218 -3.39 -17.92 -5.75
N ASN A 219 -2.87 -18.03 -6.96
CA ASN A 219 -2.67 -19.32 -7.63
C ASN A 219 -1.63 -20.18 -6.90
N ALA A 220 -0.49 -19.60 -6.53
CA ALA A 220 0.57 -20.30 -5.80
C ALA A 220 0.06 -20.84 -4.45
N VAL A 221 -0.63 -19.99 -3.66
CA VAL A 221 -1.20 -20.40 -2.38
C VAL A 221 -2.28 -21.47 -2.54
N ALA A 222 -3.16 -21.35 -3.53
CA ALA A 222 -4.22 -22.34 -3.78
C ALA A 222 -3.68 -23.72 -4.13
N ASN A 223 -2.52 -23.77 -4.82
CA ASN A 223 -1.89 -25.01 -5.27
C ASN A 223 -0.74 -25.46 -4.34
N GLN A 224 -0.37 -24.69 -3.32
CA GLN A 224 0.81 -24.89 -2.48
C GLN A 224 2.10 -24.93 -3.30
N GLU A 225 2.20 -24.08 -4.32
CA GLU A 225 3.38 -23.95 -5.17
C GLU A 225 4.33 -22.90 -4.60
N PRO A 226 5.66 -23.10 -4.61
CA PRO A 226 6.62 -22.10 -4.19
C PRO A 226 6.53 -20.84 -5.05
N ILE A 227 6.58 -19.69 -4.38
CA ILE A 227 6.67 -18.36 -5.01
C ILE A 227 7.50 -17.47 -4.12
N VAL A 228 8.44 -16.72 -4.71
CA VAL A 228 9.14 -15.59 -4.10
C VAL A 228 8.90 -14.37 -4.95
N MET A 229 8.61 -13.21 -4.31
CA MET A 229 8.14 -12.05 -5.05
C MET A 229 8.51 -10.75 -4.37
N TYR A 230 8.63 -9.68 -5.18
CA TYR A 230 8.59 -8.30 -4.73
C TYR A 230 7.24 -8.02 -4.06
N TRP A 231 7.26 -7.49 -2.85
CA TRP A 231 6.06 -7.10 -2.15
C TRP A 231 6.35 -5.99 -1.16
N TRP A 232 5.31 -5.50 -0.46
CA TRP A 232 5.47 -4.43 0.52
C TRP A 232 4.47 -4.53 1.67
N THR A 233 4.76 -3.78 2.73
CA THR A 233 3.87 -3.54 3.86
C THR A 233 3.73 -2.04 4.10
N PRO A 234 2.56 -1.53 4.62
CA PRO A 234 1.31 -2.26 4.82
C PRO A 234 0.53 -2.51 3.52
N GLN A 235 0.02 -3.71 3.34
CA GLN A 235 -0.82 -4.07 2.22
C GLN A 235 -1.83 -5.15 2.68
N TRP A 236 -3.10 -5.08 2.22
CA TRP A 236 -4.17 -5.95 2.71
C TRP A 236 -3.90 -7.45 2.52
N ALA A 237 -3.15 -7.81 1.49
CA ALA A 237 -2.78 -9.20 1.22
C ALA A 237 -1.94 -9.81 2.34
N ASN A 238 -1.14 -9.01 3.06
CA ASN A 238 -0.37 -9.49 4.21
C ASN A 238 -1.27 -10.01 5.34
N ALA A 239 -2.50 -9.48 5.44
CA ALA A 239 -3.50 -9.99 6.39
C ALA A 239 -4.25 -11.24 5.88
N LYS A 240 -4.30 -11.43 4.54
CA LYS A 240 -4.98 -12.56 3.90
C LYS A 240 -4.07 -13.78 3.75
N TYR A 241 -2.83 -13.54 3.35
CA TYR A 241 -1.83 -14.56 3.14
C TYR A 241 -0.81 -14.52 4.27
N ASP A 242 -0.38 -15.68 4.74
CA ASP A 242 0.68 -15.77 5.74
C ASP A 242 2.03 -15.67 5.02
N LEU A 243 2.44 -14.43 4.71
CA LEU A 243 3.70 -14.12 4.04
C LEU A 243 4.83 -13.97 5.06
N VAL A 244 6.00 -14.43 4.67
CA VAL A 244 7.27 -14.26 5.37
C VAL A 244 8.17 -13.43 4.48
N GLU A 245 8.79 -12.42 5.05
CA GLU A 245 9.83 -11.65 4.40
C GLU A 245 11.13 -12.47 4.35
N VAL A 246 11.78 -12.50 3.21
CA VAL A 246 13.08 -13.11 3.02
C VAL A 246 14.13 -12.14 3.56
N GLU A 247 14.92 -12.56 4.52
CA GLU A 247 15.98 -11.74 5.11
C GLU A 247 17.08 -11.50 4.06
N LEU A 248 17.19 -10.26 3.59
CA LEU A 248 18.27 -9.74 2.73
C LEU A 248 19.41 -9.17 3.61
N PRO A 249 20.60 -8.89 3.05
CA PRO A 249 21.64 -8.18 3.80
C PRO A 249 21.14 -6.82 4.28
N GLU A 250 21.53 -6.42 5.49
CA GLU A 250 21.05 -5.18 6.12
C GLU A 250 21.31 -3.95 5.20
N TYR A 251 20.29 -3.10 5.08
CA TYR A 251 20.36 -1.84 4.35
C TYR A 251 21.43 -0.91 4.92
N THR A 252 22.18 -0.27 4.03
CA THR A 252 23.13 0.80 4.37
C THR A 252 23.01 1.93 3.35
N GLU A 253 23.28 3.17 3.80
CA GLU A 253 23.30 4.33 2.87
C GLU A 253 24.32 4.15 1.75
N GLU A 254 25.47 3.48 2.02
CA GLU A 254 26.49 3.19 1.03
C GLU A 254 25.97 2.28 -0.08
N CYS A 255 25.16 1.28 0.27
CA CYS A 255 24.53 0.38 -0.67
C CYS A 255 23.49 1.10 -1.55
N ALA A 256 22.68 1.96 -0.97
CA ALA A 256 21.69 2.76 -1.67
C ALA A 256 22.30 3.79 -2.63
N ASP A 257 23.40 4.43 -2.21
CA ASP A 257 24.09 5.45 -3.00
C ASP A 257 24.68 4.86 -4.31
N ILE A 258 25.17 3.63 -4.26
CA ILE A 258 25.64 2.91 -5.45
C ILE A 258 24.47 2.69 -6.44
N ALA A 259 23.30 2.30 -5.96
CA ALA A 259 22.16 2.03 -6.81
C ALA A 259 21.58 3.30 -7.47
N LEU A 260 21.57 4.41 -6.74
CA LEU A 260 21.03 5.70 -7.22
C LEU A 260 21.99 6.40 -8.21
N ASN A 261 23.30 6.25 -8.05
CA ASN A 261 24.30 6.93 -8.89
C ASN A 261 24.74 6.14 -10.12
N ASP A 262 24.58 4.82 -10.12
CA ASP A 262 24.90 3.97 -11.27
C ASP A 262 23.94 2.77 -11.35
N PRO A 263 22.81 2.90 -12.02
CA PRO A 263 21.85 1.81 -12.18
C PRO A 263 22.39 0.62 -12.99
N GLU A 264 23.57 0.78 -13.66
CA GLU A 264 24.29 -0.33 -14.32
C GLU A 264 25.38 -0.92 -13.42
N ALA A 265 25.67 -0.30 -12.26
CA ALA A 265 26.63 -0.84 -11.32
C ALA A 265 26.07 -2.12 -10.69
N ILE A 266 26.79 -3.20 -10.87
CA ILE A 266 26.61 -4.41 -10.08
C ILE A 266 27.06 -4.09 -8.66
N GLY A 267 26.17 -3.71 -7.77
CA GLY A 267 26.58 -3.24 -6.44
C GLY A 267 25.47 -3.14 -5.38
N TYR A 268 24.20 -3.01 -5.78
CA TYR A 268 23.11 -3.04 -4.81
C TYR A 268 22.96 -4.47 -4.27
N SER A 269 23.42 -4.67 -3.05
CA SER A 269 23.52 -6.00 -2.44
C SER A 269 22.94 -6.02 -1.03
N CYS A 270 21.91 -5.23 -0.78
CA CYS A 270 21.27 -5.10 0.51
C CYS A 270 19.73 -5.03 0.38
N ASP A 271 19.08 -5.00 1.52
CA ASP A 271 17.64 -4.83 1.64
C ASP A 271 17.19 -3.41 1.25
N TYR A 272 15.89 -3.21 1.14
CA TYR A 272 15.29 -1.91 0.90
C TYR A 272 15.32 -1.05 2.16
N ALA A 273 15.33 0.28 1.98
CA ALA A 273 15.15 1.19 3.09
C ALA A 273 13.70 1.17 3.60
N ASP A 274 13.50 1.45 4.87
CA ASP A 274 12.17 1.81 5.37
C ASP A 274 11.74 3.16 4.79
N ASP A 275 10.58 3.22 4.16
CA ASP A 275 10.04 4.41 3.53
C ASP A 275 9.04 5.13 4.44
N VAL A 276 9.38 6.33 4.91
CA VAL A 276 8.40 7.23 5.51
C VAL A 276 7.63 7.92 4.40
N LEU A 277 6.43 7.41 4.09
CA LEU A 277 5.64 7.89 2.97
C LEU A 277 5.22 9.34 3.15
N TYR A 278 5.24 10.12 2.07
CA TYR A 278 4.88 11.53 2.08
C TYR A 278 3.95 11.90 0.92
N LYS A 279 3.40 13.11 0.99
CA LYS A 279 2.56 13.73 -0.04
C LYS A 279 3.35 14.82 -0.75
N ALA A 280 3.02 15.10 -2.01
CA ALA A 280 3.58 16.21 -2.77
C ALA A 280 2.48 16.96 -3.54
N PHE A 281 2.69 18.27 -3.75
CA PHE A 281 1.74 19.18 -4.38
C PHE A 281 2.43 20.02 -5.47
#